data_3b2f8ecd9c713252e29d612b19438e26
#
_entry.id   3b2f8ecd9c713252e29d612b19438e26
#
_cell.length_a   1.000
_cell.length_b   1.000
_cell.length_c   1.000
_cell.angle_alpha   90.00
_cell.angle_beta   90.00
_cell.angle_gamma   90.00
#
_symmetry.space_group_name_H-M   'P 1'
#
loop_
_entity.id
_entity.type
_entity.pdbx_description
1 polymer ?
#
loop_
_entity_poly.entity_id
_entity_poly.type
_entity_poly.pdbx_seq_one_letter_code
_entity_poly.pdbx_strand_id
1 'polypeptide(L)'
;MKSSLINVYNDKVDCGVDNEYPTSKKTFRQPCLQMLVGQRTAGKSYLASKIITQAQREKTFDRIYMVTPSFNSNKAYFGKYVDEEDVYEPTRESIAEVIKSVEADRDEWEEYLAKKEIYEMYKKDAKKPIKSIDEDSLITYDTFGFFDGLIPKWKYQKEEPPKSLLILDDCLNSPAILQSSGLTKVATLNRHIAPLKECYKGRSACGLAVMILSQTYKMANGVSRVLRENLSLLTLFLNRQQKQLDAIKEELANVVELEKFDKAYEYATRKKYGNLTIDFKPKCETMTFRKNLNELIIFPDMTCSCEKKDK
;
A
#
# COMPACT_ATOMS: atom_id res chain seq x y z
N MET A 1 15.26 1.07 -27.08
CA MET A 1 14.92 1.43 -25.71
C MET A 1 15.13 2.93 -25.53
N LYS A 2 14.13 3.61 -24.98
CA LYS A 2 14.22 5.02 -24.57
C LYS A 2 13.98 5.08 -23.07
N SER A 3 14.56 6.04 -22.38
CA SER A 3 14.23 6.34 -20.99
C SER A 3 13.56 7.71 -20.90
N SER A 4 12.63 7.86 -19.95
CA SER A 4 11.94 9.11 -19.69
C SER A 4 11.83 9.33 -18.20
N LEU A 5 12.26 10.50 -17.75
CA LEU A 5 12.07 10.94 -16.37
C LEU A 5 10.62 11.40 -16.20
N ILE A 6 10.02 10.99 -15.09
CA ILE A 6 8.69 11.44 -14.67
C ILE A 6 8.77 12.16 -13.34
N ASN A 7 7.99 13.21 -13.19
CA ASN A 7 7.85 13.89 -11.92
C ASN A 7 6.72 13.24 -11.12
N VAL A 8 7.08 12.30 -10.24
CA VAL A 8 6.11 11.60 -9.38
C VAL A 8 5.64 12.45 -8.20
N TYR A 9 6.25 13.61 -7.96
CA TYR A 9 6.00 14.39 -6.75
C TYR A 9 4.90 15.45 -6.87
N ASN A 10 4.53 15.84 -8.09
CA ASN A 10 3.60 16.95 -8.35
C ASN A 10 2.43 16.54 -9.25
N ASP A 11 2.06 15.27 -9.26
CA ASP A 11 0.96 14.80 -10.09
C ASP A 11 -0.37 14.82 -9.34
N LYS A 12 -1.49 14.94 -10.07
CA LYS A 12 -2.84 14.88 -9.47
C LYS A 12 -3.14 13.46 -9.00
N VAL A 13 -3.81 13.37 -7.86
CA VAL A 13 -4.29 12.12 -7.31
C VAL A 13 -5.62 11.74 -7.97
N ASP A 14 -5.70 10.53 -8.53
CA ASP A 14 -6.94 9.97 -9.09
C ASP A 14 -7.73 9.20 -8.02
N CYS A 15 -9.05 9.16 -8.17
CA CYS A 15 -9.89 8.24 -7.41
C CYS A 15 -9.64 6.79 -7.86
N GLY A 16 -9.48 5.88 -6.89
CA GLY A 16 -9.33 4.45 -7.15
C GLY A 16 -10.65 3.80 -7.60
N VAL A 17 -10.53 2.62 -8.20
CA VAL A 17 -11.60 1.67 -8.50
C VAL A 17 -11.22 0.31 -7.90
N ASP A 18 -12.19 -0.58 -7.68
CA ASP A 18 -11.94 -1.92 -7.17
C ASP A 18 -11.11 -1.97 -5.87
N ASN A 19 -11.51 -1.19 -4.87
CA ASN A 19 -10.80 -1.01 -3.59
C ASN A 19 -9.43 -0.31 -3.72
N GLU A 20 -9.14 0.35 -4.82
CA GLU A 20 -7.90 1.11 -4.97
C GLU A 20 -7.93 2.40 -4.13
N TYR A 21 -6.78 2.74 -3.55
CA TYR A 21 -6.57 4.03 -2.91
C TYR A 21 -6.37 5.11 -3.98
N PRO A 22 -6.79 6.36 -3.72
CA PRO A 22 -6.45 7.47 -4.59
C PRO A 22 -4.94 7.64 -4.69
N THR A 23 -4.40 7.55 -5.90
CA THR A 23 -2.97 7.72 -6.19
C THR A 23 -2.81 8.53 -7.48
N SER A 24 -1.67 9.20 -7.64
CA SER A 24 -1.40 9.95 -8.88
C SER A 24 -1.29 9.03 -10.09
N LYS A 25 -1.48 9.59 -11.29
CA LYS A 25 -1.37 8.83 -12.56
C LYS A 25 0.00 8.18 -12.75
N LYS A 26 1.05 8.76 -12.18
CA LYS A 26 2.44 8.33 -12.34
C LYS A 26 2.96 7.43 -11.23
N THR A 27 2.20 7.27 -10.15
CA THR A 27 2.54 6.36 -9.05
C THR A 27 1.85 5.01 -9.22
N PHE A 28 2.31 4.03 -8.44
CA PHE A 28 1.77 2.68 -8.48
C PHE A 28 0.35 2.63 -7.93
N ARG A 29 -0.46 1.70 -8.44
CA ARG A 29 -1.77 1.39 -7.85
C ARG A 29 -1.61 0.92 -6.40
N GLN A 30 -2.54 1.33 -5.54
CA GLN A 30 -2.60 0.93 -4.14
C GLN A 30 -4.04 0.48 -3.80
N PRO A 31 -4.26 -0.43 -2.82
CA PRO A 31 -3.23 -1.19 -2.10
C PRO A 31 -2.58 -2.24 -3.00
N CYS A 32 -1.27 -2.34 -2.97
CA CYS A 32 -0.52 -3.32 -3.74
C CYS A 32 0.24 -4.30 -2.82
N LEU A 33 0.60 -5.46 -3.37
CA LEU A 33 1.57 -6.36 -2.80
C LEU A 33 2.90 -6.14 -3.54
N GLN A 34 3.86 -5.51 -2.87
CA GLN A 34 5.17 -5.18 -3.43
C GLN A 34 6.28 -5.96 -2.74
N MET A 35 7.22 -6.46 -3.53
CA MET A 35 8.43 -7.11 -3.00
C MET A 35 9.69 -6.41 -3.54
N LEU A 36 10.59 -6.02 -2.63
CA LEU A 36 11.91 -5.48 -2.93
C LEU A 36 12.96 -6.53 -2.64
N VAL A 37 13.65 -7.00 -3.69
CA VAL A 37 14.63 -8.09 -3.60
C VAL A 37 16.03 -7.55 -3.86
N GLY A 38 16.91 -7.74 -2.89
CA GLY A 38 18.30 -7.34 -3.01
C GLY A 38 19.15 -7.79 -1.82
N GLN A 39 20.42 -8.02 -2.04
CA GLN A 39 21.34 -8.41 -0.98
C GLN A 39 21.40 -7.34 0.14
N ARG A 40 22.02 -7.69 1.25
CA ARG A 40 22.30 -6.73 2.32
C ARG A 40 23.03 -5.51 1.75
N THR A 41 22.71 -4.34 2.21
CA THR A 41 23.26 -3.04 1.74
C THR A 41 22.95 -2.65 0.29
N ALA A 42 22.06 -3.38 -0.42
CA ALA A 42 21.66 -3.02 -1.77
C ALA A 42 20.85 -1.71 -1.88
N GLY A 43 20.30 -1.21 -0.77
CA GLY A 43 19.51 0.02 -0.74
C GLY A 43 18.01 -0.19 -0.60
N LYS A 44 17.54 -1.41 -0.22
CA LYS A 44 16.11 -1.73 -0.05
C LYS A 44 15.39 -0.75 0.88
N SER A 45 15.86 -0.61 2.13
CA SER A 45 15.24 0.26 3.13
C SER A 45 15.26 1.72 2.71
N TYR A 46 16.31 2.18 2.03
CA TYR A 46 16.37 3.51 1.46
C TYR A 46 15.32 3.74 0.38
N LEU A 47 15.17 2.80 -0.57
CA LEU A 47 14.14 2.90 -1.61
C LEU A 47 12.74 2.83 -1.00
N ALA A 48 12.51 1.92 -0.06
CA ALA A 48 11.24 1.80 0.67
C ALA A 48 10.88 3.13 1.34
N SER A 49 11.82 3.77 2.06
CA SER A 49 11.57 5.08 2.68
C SER A 49 11.26 6.18 1.66
N LYS A 50 11.81 6.13 0.44
CA LYS A 50 11.48 7.07 -0.64
C LYS A 50 10.07 6.84 -1.18
N ILE A 51 9.65 5.58 -1.34
CA ILE A 51 8.29 5.23 -1.74
C ILE A 51 7.29 5.73 -0.69
N ILE A 52 7.58 5.51 0.60
CA ILE A 52 6.74 5.99 1.70
C ILE A 52 6.69 7.52 1.73
N THR A 53 7.84 8.19 1.55
CA THR A 53 7.88 9.66 1.46
C THR A 53 6.95 10.18 0.35
N GLN A 54 6.95 9.51 -0.80
CA GLN A 54 6.06 9.86 -1.90
C GLN A 54 4.59 9.62 -1.52
N ALA A 55 4.28 8.46 -0.96
CA ALA A 55 2.94 8.11 -0.51
C ALA A 55 2.41 9.10 0.56
N GLN A 56 3.25 9.57 1.47
CA GLN A 56 2.89 10.60 2.45
C GLN A 56 2.55 11.94 1.80
N ARG A 57 3.27 12.35 0.77
CA ARG A 57 2.95 13.58 0.00
C ARG A 57 1.60 13.48 -0.69
N GLU A 58 1.24 12.30 -1.19
CA GLU A 58 -0.05 12.01 -1.82
C GLU A 58 -1.16 11.73 -0.79
N LYS A 59 -0.81 11.60 0.49
CA LYS A 59 -1.72 11.16 1.56
C LYS A 59 -2.37 9.81 1.21
N THR A 60 -1.53 8.88 0.71
CA THR A 60 -1.97 7.55 0.27
C THR A 60 -2.21 6.62 1.45
N PHE A 61 -1.42 6.74 2.52
CA PHE A 61 -1.55 5.93 3.74
C PHE A 61 -1.82 6.82 4.94
N ASP A 62 -2.75 6.39 5.78
CA ASP A 62 -3.10 7.05 7.04
C ASP A 62 -2.34 6.41 8.21
N ARG A 63 -2.03 5.08 8.15
CA ARG A 63 -1.30 4.35 9.16
C ARG A 63 -0.33 3.36 8.52
N ILE A 64 0.85 3.19 9.13
CA ILE A 64 1.91 2.31 8.62
C ILE A 64 2.35 1.37 9.73
N TYR A 65 2.19 0.08 9.51
CA TYR A 65 2.63 -0.99 10.39
C TYR A 65 3.94 -1.59 9.91
N MET A 66 4.75 -2.08 10.84
CA MET A 66 6.01 -2.73 10.52
C MET A 66 6.22 -4.01 11.32
N VAL A 67 6.52 -5.11 10.62
CA VAL A 67 7.00 -6.35 11.26
C VAL A 67 8.49 -6.51 10.94
N THR A 68 9.33 -6.49 11.96
CA THR A 68 10.79 -6.57 11.80
C THR A 68 11.46 -7.09 13.06
N PRO A 69 12.52 -7.91 12.96
CA PRO A 69 13.29 -8.34 14.13
C PRO A 69 14.22 -7.25 14.69
N SER A 70 14.37 -6.11 13.99
CA SER A 70 15.37 -5.11 14.37
C SER A 70 14.94 -3.68 13.96
N PHE A 71 13.89 -3.16 14.58
CA PHE A 71 13.43 -1.79 14.29
C PHE A 71 14.50 -0.73 14.53
N ASN A 72 15.29 -0.86 15.60
CA ASN A 72 16.33 0.12 15.97
C ASN A 72 17.34 0.35 14.83
N SER A 73 17.72 -0.67 14.09
CA SER A 73 18.65 -0.53 12.96
C SER A 73 18.01 0.18 11.74
N ASN A 74 16.70 0.17 11.66
CA ASN A 74 15.91 0.76 10.58
C ASN A 74 15.23 2.08 10.98
N LYS A 75 15.35 2.50 12.24
CA LYS A 75 14.72 3.72 12.78
C LYS A 75 15.05 4.98 11.97
N ALA A 76 16.27 5.07 11.43
CA ALA A 76 16.68 6.18 10.56
C ALA A 76 15.86 6.30 9.26
N TYR A 77 15.33 5.18 8.74
CA TYR A 77 14.52 5.13 7.51
C TYR A 77 13.02 5.22 7.79
N PHE A 78 12.53 4.58 8.84
CA PHE A 78 11.10 4.36 9.07
C PHE A 78 10.55 5.08 10.31
N GLY A 79 11.39 5.46 11.28
CA GLY A 79 10.95 5.98 12.57
C GLY A 79 10.15 7.31 12.54
N LYS A 80 10.13 8.00 11.40
CA LYS A 80 9.28 9.19 11.21
C LYS A 80 7.93 8.87 10.54
N TYR A 81 7.70 7.60 10.18
CA TYR A 81 6.50 7.16 9.46
C TYR A 81 5.73 6.09 10.20
N VAL A 82 6.41 5.35 11.06
CA VAL A 82 5.87 4.22 11.81
C VAL A 82 5.94 4.57 13.29
N ASP A 83 4.80 4.59 13.94
CA ASP A 83 4.72 4.78 15.38
C ASP A 83 5.24 3.54 16.11
N GLU A 84 5.86 3.69 17.28
CA GLU A 84 6.47 2.57 18.00
C GLU A 84 5.44 1.49 18.39
N GLU A 85 4.19 1.87 18.62
CA GLU A 85 3.07 0.95 18.89
C GLU A 85 2.66 0.11 17.68
N ASP A 86 3.01 0.53 16.46
CA ASP A 86 2.73 -0.16 15.20
C ASP A 86 3.89 -1.04 14.71
N VAL A 87 4.89 -1.24 15.59
CA VAL A 87 6.04 -2.11 15.31
C VAL A 87 5.87 -3.44 16.04
N TYR A 88 5.94 -4.52 15.28
CA TYR A 88 5.75 -5.89 15.76
C TYR A 88 6.99 -6.74 15.55
N GLU A 89 7.30 -7.60 16.52
CA GLU A 89 8.28 -8.66 16.34
C GLU A 89 7.73 -9.74 15.37
N PRO A 90 8.59 -10.44 14.61
CA PRO A 90 8.15 -11.44 13.62
C PRO A 90 7.69 -12.74 14.28
N THR A 91 6.52 -12.75 14.86
CA THR A 91 5.84 -13.92 15.42
C THR A 91 4.85 -14.50 14.42
N ARG A 92 4.24 -15.64 14.76
CA ARG A 92 3.19 -16.26 13.95
C ARG A 92 1.91 -15.42 13.89
N GLU A 93 1.67 -14.64 14.93
CA GLU A 93 0.46 -13.86 15.17
C GLU A 93 0.56 -12.43 14.64
N SER A 94 1.78 -11.88 14.49
CA SER A 94 2.01 -10.45 14.24
C SER A 94 1.25 -9.89 13.03
N ILE A 95 1.18 -10.64 11.90
CA ILE A 95 0.40 -10.18 10.73
C ILE A 95 -1.11 -10.22 11.03
N ALA A 96 -1.58 -11.19 11.82
CA ALA A 96 -2.98 -11.26 12.22
C ALA A 96 -3.35 -10.11 13.16
N GLU A 97 -2.44 -9.70 14.03
CA GLU A 97 -2.60 -8.52 14.91
C GLU A 97 -2.69 -7.23 14.09
N VAL A 98 -1.83 -7.07 13.09
CA VAL A 98 -1.96 -5.94 12.15
C VAL A 98 -3.32 -5.95 11.45
N ILE A 99 -3.79 -7.10 10.98
CA ILE A 99 -5.12 -7.20 10.34
C ILE A 99 -6.22 -6.76 11.31
N LYS A 100 -6.17 -7.19 12.58
CA LYS A 100 -7.12 -6.76 13.62
C LYS A 100 -7.07 -5.25 13.86
N SER A 101 -5.88 -4.65 13.84
CA SER A 101 -5.73 -3.20 13.97
C SER A 101 -6.36 -2.44 12.79
N VAL A 102 -6.24 -2.97 11.56
CA VAL A 102 -6.92 -2.42 10.37
C VAL A 102 -8.45 -2.59 10.47
N GLU A 103 -8.91 -3.71 11.01
CA GLU A 103 -10.34 -3.95 11.26
C GLU A 103 -10.87 -3.00 12.35
N ALA A 104 -10.12 -2.72 13.39
CA ALA A 104 -10.47 -1.73 14.42
C ALA A 104 -10.54 -0.30 13.84
N ASP A 105 -9.60 0.09 13.01
CA ASP A 105 -9.64 1.39 12.32
C ASP A 105 -10.88 1.52 11.40
N ARG A 106 -11.32 0.43 10.75
CA ARG A 106 -12.57 0.37 9.99
C ARG A 106 -13.78 0.57 10.91
N ASP A 107 -13.83 -0.11 12.06
CA ASP A 107 -14.93 0.00 13.01
C ASP A 107 -15.07 1.43 13.55
N GLU A 108 -13.96 2.09 13.85
CA GLU A 108 -13.95 3.50 14.23
C GLU A 108 -14.45 4.43 13.09
N TRP A 109 -14.13 4.11 11.85
CA TRP A 109 -14.66 4.83 10.69
C TRP A 109 -16.17 4.72 10.57
N GLU A 110 -16.71 3.52 10.72
CA GLU A 110 -18.15 3.28 10.67
C GLU A 110 -18.90 3.95 11.83
N GLU A 111 -18.30 3.92 13.03
CA GLU A 111 -18.82 4.64 14.19
C GLU A 111 -18.81 6.15 13.96
N TYR A 112 -17.73 6.69 13.39
CA TYR A 112 -17.65 8.10 13.02
C TYR A 112 -18.74 8.48 12.01
N LEU A 113 -19.00 7.66 10.99
CA LEU A 113 -20.06 7.92 10.01
C LEU A 113 -21.45 7.96 10.67
N ALA A 114 -21.74 7.00 11.54
CA ALA A 114 -23.01 6.96 12.28
C ALA A 114 -23.19 8.22 13.17
N LYS A 115 -22.14 8.61 13.91
CA LYS A 115 -22.17 9.84 14.71
C LYS A 115 -22.36 11.09 13.85
N LYS A 116 -21.73 11.12 12.69
CA LYS A 116 -21.85 12.24 11.75
C LYS A 116 -23.26 12.35 11.18
N GLU A 117 -23.89 11.24 10.83
CA GLU A 117 -25.27 11.22 10.35
C GLU A 117 -26.22 11.82 11.41
N ILE A 118 -26.09 11.38 12.66
CA ILE A 118 -26.88 11.92 13.79
C ILE A 118 -26.61 13.43 13.97
N TYR A 119 -25.35 13.85 13.82
CA TYR A 119 -25.01 15.28 13.89
C TYR A 119 -25.62 16.11 12.77
N GLU A 120 -25.73 15.58 11.55
CA GLU A 120 -26.41 16.25 10.46
C GLU A 120 -27.94 16.34 10.72
N MET A 121 -28.54 15.35 11.39
CA MET A 121 -29.93 15.42 11.86
C MET A 121 -30.06 16.51 12.92
N TYR A 122 -29.20 16.52 13.94
CA TYR A 122 -29.17 17.58 14.96
C TYR A 122 -29.11 18.99 14.35
N LYS A 123 -28.23 19.23 13.37
CA LYS A 123 -28.14 20.55 12.71
C LYS A 123 -29.43 20.98 12.00
N LYS A 124 -30.20 20.03 11.49
CA LYS A 124 -31.52 20.32 10.90
C LYS A 124 -32.54 20.63 11.96
N ASP A 125 -32.52 19.86 13.05
CA ASP A 125 -33.49 19.99 14.15
C ASP A 125 -33.20 21.22 15.03
N ALA A 126 -31.95 21.62 15.19
CA ALA A 126 -31.58 22.86 15.89
C ALA A 126 -32.20 24.15 15.29
N LYS A 127 -32.72 24.05 14.07
CA LYS A 127 -33.47 25.17 13.41
C LYS A 127 -34.98 25.15 13.70
N LYS A 128 -35.47 24.11 14.37
CA LYS A 128 -36.89 23.94 14.71
C LYS A 128 -37.15 24.29 16.16
N PRO A 129 -38.42 24.63 16.54
CA PRO A 129 -38.80 24.76 17.95
C PRO A 129 -38.53 23.43 18.69
N ILE A 130 -37.93 23.46 19.87
CA ILE A 130 -37.60 22.28 20.68
C ILE A 130 -38.81 21.35 20.87
N LYS A 131 -40.01 21.95 21.09
CA LYS A 131 -41.27 21.20 21.26
C LYS A 131 -41.68 20.35 20.05
N SER A 132 -41.06 20.54 18.88
CA SER A 132 -41.34 19.79 17.65
C SER A 132 -40.34 18.69 17.39
N ILE A 133 -39.37 18.49 18.27
CA ILE A 133 -38.35 17.43 18.18
C ILE A 133 -38.79 16.31 19.12
N ASP A 134 -38.71 15.06 18.68
CA ASP A 134 -39.05 13.93 19.53
C ASP A 134 -38.02 13.74 20.66
N GLU A 135 -38.49 13.16 21.77
CA GLU A 135 -37.69 13.01 22.98
C GLU A 135 -36.47 12.09 22.79
N ASP A 136 -36.60 11.04 22.00
CA ASP A 136 -35.50 10.09 21.72
C ASP A 136 -34.36 10.79 20.97
N SER A 137 -34.69 11.65 20.01
CA SER A 137 -33.71 12.49 19.30
C SER A 137 -33.00 13.45 20.25
N LEU A 138 -33.73 14.11 21.17
CA LEU A 138 -33.13 15.01 22.14
C LEU A 138 -32.18 14.30 23.10
N ILE A 139 -32.55 13.12 23.60
CA ILE A 139 -31.69 12.26 24.45
C ILE A 139 -30.44 11.85 23.67
N THR A 140 -30.60 11.47 22.41
CA THR A 140 -29.47 11.07 21.54
C THR A 140 -28.50 12.24 21.35
N TYR A 141 -28.99 13.45 21.04
CA TYR A 141 -28.14 14.62 20.84
C TYR A 141 -27.40 15.03 22.12
N ASP A 142 -28.05 14.93 23.26
CA ASP A 142 -27.41 15.16 24.57
C ASP A 142 -26.33 14.13 24.88
N THR A 143 -26.64 12.86 24.67
CA THR A 143 -25.69 11.74 24.86
C THR A 143 -24.40 11.94 24.05
N PHE A 144 -24.49 12.46 22.85
CA PHE A 144 -23.32 12.77 22.03
C PHE A 144 -22.70 14.15 22.31
N GLY A 145 -23.27 14.92 23.26
CA GLY A 145 -22.76 16.23 23.65
C GLY A 145 -22.90 17.29 22.58
N PHE A 146 -23.86 17.16 21.66
CA PHE A 146 -24.06 18.13 20.58
C PHE A 146 -24.58 19.45 21.08
N PHE A 147 -25.32 19.47 22.18
CA PHE A 147 -25.74 20.71 22.85
C PHE A 147 -24.56 21.45 23.48
N ASP A 148 -23.50 20.74 23.87
CA ASP A 148 -22.26 21.32 24.39
C ASP A 148 -21.28 21.72 23.27
N GLY A 149 -21.70 21.60 22.02
CA GLY A 149 -20.92 21.99 20.85
C GLY A 149 -19.90 20.95 20.39
N LEU A 150 -19.99 19.69 20.83
CA LEU A 150 -19.15 18.62 20.30
C LEU A 150 -19.51 18.35 18.84
N ILE A 151 -18.47 18.32 18.00
CA ILE A 151 -18.60 18.06 16.57
C ILE A 151 -17.84 16.77 16.27
N PRO A 152 -18.46 15.75 15.62
CA PRO A 152 -17.76 14.56 15.22
C PRO A 152 -16.57 14.88 14.31
N LYS A 153 -15.40 14.37 14.65
CA LYS A 153 -14.16 14.56 13.87
C LYS A 153 -13.54 13.23 13.53
N TRP A 154 -13.19 13.07 12.26
CA TRP A 154 -12.40 11.92 11.85
C TRP A 154 -10.95 12.09 12.30
N LYS A 155 -10.31 11.01 12.73
CA LYS A 155 -8.94 11.04 13.27
C LYS A 155 -7.87 11.28 12.21
N TYR A 156 -8.13 10.90 10.95
CA TYR A 156 -7.18 11.10 9.85
C TYR A 156 -7.46 12.39 9.06
N GLN A 157 -6.45 12.83 8.29
CA GLN A 157 -6.52 14.12 7.57
C GLN A 157 -7.60 14.20 6.50
N LYS A 158 -7.91 13.06 5.86
CA LYS A 158 -8.98 12.98 4.87
C LYS A 158 -10.15 12.22 5.46
N GLU A 159 -11.34 12.71 5.22
CA GLU A 159 -12.58 12.07 5.61
C GLU A 159 -12.93 10.97 4.61
N GLU A 160 -12.24 9.84 4.74
CA GLU A 160 -12.39 8.64 3.91
C GLU A 160 -12.01 7.40 4.71
N PRO A 161 -12.43 6.19 4.28
CA PRO A 161 -12.06 4.95 4.96
C PRO A 161 -10.55 4.82 5.10
N PRO A 162 -10.04 4.29 6.22
CA PRO A 162 -8.60 4.20 6.50
C PRO A 162 -7.83 3.48 5.39
N LYS A 163 -6.58 3.90 5.21
CA LYS A 163 -5.64 3.34 4.23
C LYS A 163 -4.37 2.98 4.94
N SER A 164 -4.00 1.72 4.90
CA SER A 164 -2.89 1.19 5.69
C SER A 164 -1.82 0.53 4.82
N LEU A 165 -0.58 0.61 5.30
CA LEU A 165 0.57 -0.09 4.74
C LEU A 165 1.19 -1.01 5.79
N LEU A 166 1.44 -2.26 5.46
CA LEU A 166 2.24 -3.20 6.22
C LEU A 166 3.62 -3.36 5.58
N ILE A 167 4.67 -3.13 6.35
CA ILE A 167 6.06 -3.37 5.94
C ILE A 167 6.54 -4.66 6.61
N LEU A 168 6.99 -5.63 5.81
CA LEU A 168 7.64 -6.85 6.28
C LEU A 168 9.13 -6.75 5.96
N ASP A 169 9.96 -6.45 6.98
CA ASP A 169 11.40 -6.22 6.79
C ASP A 169 12.24 -7.35 7.39
N ASP A 170 13.01 -8.03 6.53
CA ASP A 170 13.89 -9.17 6.85
C ASP A 170 13.22 -10.30 7.67
N CYS A 171 11.89 -10.39 7.68
CA CYS A 171 11.14 -11.37 8.46
C CYS A 171 10.73 -12.63 7.66
N LEU A 172 10.85 -12.65 6.34
CA LEU A 172 10.53 -13.82 5.52
C LEU A 172 11.50 -15.01 5.70
N ASN A 173 12.57 -14.83 6.46
CA ASN A 173 13.45 -15.93 6.89
C ASN A 173 12.93 -16.62 8.18
N SER A 174 11.95 -16.04 8.85
CA SER A 174 11.32 -16.60 10.04
C SER A 174 10.32 -17.69 9.67
N PRO A 175 10.47 -18.94 10.11
CA PRO A 175 9.46 -19.97 9.93
C PRO A 175 8.10 -19.58 10.51
N ALA A 176 8.08 -18.81 11.60
CA ALA A 176 6.87 -18.31 12.23
C ALA A 176 6.04 -17.46 11.26
N ILE A 177 6.67 -16.52 10.56
CA ILE A 177 6.01 -15.69 9.55
C ILE A 177 5.56 -16.51 8.34
N LEU A 178 6.44 -17.39 7.82
CA LEU A 178 6.14 -18.19 6.63
C LEU A 178 4.96 -19.15 6.83
N GLN A 179 4.77 -19.65 8.04
CA GLN A 179 3.65 -20.53 8.41
C GLN A 179 2.43 -19.76 8.92
N SER A 180 2.48 -18.44 8.98
CA SER A 180 1.38 -17.61 9.42
C SER A 180 0.23 -17.63 8.41
N SER A 181 -0.99 -17.87 8.89
CA SER A 181 -2.21 -17.70 8.09
C SER A 181 -2.42 -16.25 7.66
N GLY A 182 -1.93 -15.30 8.48
CA GLY A 182 -1.94 -13.88 8.17
C GLY A 182 -1.16 -13.55 6.90
N LEU A 183 0.02 -14.18 6.69
CA LEU A 183 0.81 -13.97 5.45
C LEU A 183 0.02 -14.44 4.22
N THR A 184 -0.61 -15.59 4.28
CA THR A 184 -1.46 -16.10 3.17
C THR A 184 -2.63 -15.15 2.93
N LYS A 185 -3.32 -14.69 4.00
CA LYS A 185 -4.44 -13.75 3.90
C LYS A 185 -4.03 -12.43 3.22
N VAL A 186 -2.90 -11.82 3.63
CA VAL A 186 -2.43 -10.58 3.00
C VAL A 186 -1.90 -10.81 1.58
N ALA A 187 -1.37 -11.98 1.27
CA ALA A 187 -0.90 -12.29 -0.08
C ALA A 187 -2.06 -12.43 -1.09
N THR A 188 -3.20 -12.96 -0.67
CA THR A 188 -4.33 -13.28 -1.57
C THR A 188 -5.46 -12.26 -1.49
N LEU A 189 -5.69 -11.65 -0.34
CA LEU A 189 -6.87 -10.84 -0.02
C LEU A 189 -6.55 -9.41 0.43
N ASN A 190 -5.34 -8.92 0.20
CA ASN A 190 -4.90 -7.62 0.70
C ASN A 190 -5.87 -6.47 0.37
N ARG A 191 -6.54 -6.50 -0.78
CA ARG A 191 -7.52 -5.49 -1.22
C ARG A 191 -8.87 -5.59 -0.51
N HIS A 192 -9.17 -6.76 0.10
CA HIS A 192 -10.46 -7.09 0.71
C HIS A 192 -10.37 -7.15 2.25
N ILE A 193 -9.25 -6.79 2.84
CA ILE A 193 -9.08 -6.71 4.30
C ILE A 193 -9.97 -5.60 4.83
N ALA A 194 -10.63 -5.84 5.96
CA ALA A 194 -11.56 -4.93 6.63
C ALA A 194 -12.68 -4.42 5.70
N PRO A 195 -13.64 -5.29 5.32
CA PRO A 195 -14.76 -4.91 4.45
C PRO A 195 -15.61 -3.83 5.12
N LEU A 196 -16.08 -2.87 4.32
CA LEU A 196 -16.96 -1.78 4.75
C LEU A 196 -18.43 -2.23 4.68
N LYS A 197 -19.28 -1.74 5.58
CA LYS A 197 -20.74 -1.97 5.53
C LYS A 197 -21.34 -1.34 4.27
N GLU A 198 -20.88 -0.14 3.94
CA GLU A 198 -21.31 0.58 2.74
C GLU A 198 -20.12 0.93 1.86
N CYS A 199 -20.30 0.81 0.54
CA CYS A 199 -19.26 1.20 -0.41
C CYS A 199 -19.00 2.70 -0.37
N TYR A 200 -17.75 3.08 -0.26
CA TYR A 200 -17.31 4.46 -0.29
C TYR A 200 -16.50 4.73 -1.57
N LYS A 201 -17.04 5.49 -2.52
CA LYS A 201 -16.37 5.89 -3.77
C LYS A 201 -15.68 4.72 -4.50
N GLY A 202 -16.38 3.58 -4.65
CA GLY A 202 -15.85 2.39 -5.30
C GLY A 202 -15.01 1.48 -4.42
N ARG A 203 -14.82 1.81 -3.13
CA ARG A 203 -14.15 0.94 -2.16
C ARG A 203 -15.19 0.20 -1.31
N SER A 204 -15.13 -1.12 -1.33
CA SER A 204 -15.95 -2.02 -0.48
C SER A 204 -15.16 -2.55 0.72
N ALA A 205 -13.89 -2.19 0.87
CA ALA A 205 -13.02 -2.54 1.99
C ALA A 205 -11.97 -1.46 2.23
N CYS A 206 -11.42 -1.40 3.43
CA CYS A 206 -10.25 -0.56 3.73
C CYS A 206 -9.04 -1.02 2.91
N GLY A 207 -8.82 -2.33 2.81
CA GLY A 207 -7.63 -2.89 2.18
C GLY A 207 -6.36 -2.72 3.03
N LEU A 208 -5.29 -3.39 2.62
CA LEU A 208 -3.97 -3.29 3.24
C LEU A 208 -2.90 -3.39 2.16
N ALA A 209 -2.15 -2.32 1.94
CA ALA A 209 -0.96 -2.37 1.10
C ALA A 209 0.13 -3.16 1.83
N VAL A 210 0.93 -3.93 1.11
CA VAL A 210 1.99 -4.75 1.70
C VAL A 210 3.30 -4.52 0.96
N MET A 211 4.34 -4.17 1.70
CA MET A 211 5.70 -3.98 1.18
C MET A 211 6.64 -4.95 1.88
N ILE A 212 7.27 -5.82 1.11
CA ILE A 212 8.16 -6.88 1.59
C ILE A 212 9.59 -6.54 1.19
N LEU A 213 10.49 -6.43 2.16
CA LEU A 213 11.92 -6.28 1.94
C LEU A 213 12.59 -7.63 2.17
N SER A 214 13.13 -8.23 1.11
CA SER A 214 13.75 -9.55 1.16
C SER A 214 15.16 -9.54 0.56
N GLN A 215 16.02 -10.42 1.05
CA GLN A 215 17.33 -10.61 0.47
C GLN A 215 17.31 -11.57 -0.72
N THR A 216 16.28 -12.41 -0.79
CA THR A 216 16.15 -13.46 -1.83
C THR A 216 14.72 -13.49 -2.37
N TYR A 217 14.58 -13.85 -3.65
CA TYR A 217 13.27 -14.01 -4.29
C TYR A 217 12.67 -15.41 -4.04
N LYS A 218 13.49 -16.46 -4.20
CA LYS A 218 13.09 -17.85 -4.05
C LYS A 218 14.03 -18.54 -3.08
N MET A 219 13.50 -19.14 -2.04
CA MET A 219 14.24 -19.94 -1.06
C MET A 219 13.56 -21.31 -0.94
N ALA A 220 14.33 -22.35 -0.63
CA ALA A 220 13.84 -23.72 -0.50
C ALA A 220 12.69 -23.84 0.53
N ASN A 221 12.76 -23.06 1.62
CA ASN A 221 11.73 -22.98 2.66
C ASN A 221 11.21 -21.53 2.86
N GLY A 222 11.28 -20.69 1.82
CA GLY A 222 11.05 -19.25 1.93
C GLY A 222 9.74 -18.79 1.30
N VAL A 223 9.84 -17.72 0.51
CA VAL A 223 8.70 -17.03 -0.09
C VAL A 223 7.79 -18.00 -0.85
N SER A 224 6.56 -18.17 -0.39
CA SER A 224 5.63 -19.12 -0.99
C SER A 224 5.32 -18.75 -2.44
N ARG A 225 5.00 -19.75 -3.27
CA ARG A 225 4.57 -19.54 -4.66
C ARG A 225 3.33 -18.63 -4.72
N VAL A 226 2.38 -18.85 -3.81
CA VAL A 226 1.16 -18.04 -3.71
C VAL A 226 1.48 -16.55 -3.52
N LEU A 227 2.46 -16.20 -2.66
CA LEU A 227 2.85 -14.82 -2.46
C LEU A 227 3.46 -14.23 -3.74
N ARG A 228 4.35 -14.96 -4.41
CA ARG A 228 5.02 -14.49 -5.64
C ARG A 228 4.05 -14.30 -6.81
N GLU A 229 3.09 -15.20 -6.98
CA GLU A 229 2.06 -15.13 -8.04
C GLU A 229 1.07 -13.98 -7.83
N ASN A 230 0.91 -13.51 -6.60
CA ASN A 230 0.02 -12.38 -6.27
C ASN A 230 0.73 -11.02 -6.20
N LEU A 231 2.04 -10.97 -6.47
CA LEU A 231 2.75 -9.69 -6.50
C LEU A 231 2.12 -8.73 -7.52
N SER A 232 1.93 -7.50 -7.09
CA SER A 232 1.58 -6.39 -7.98
C SER A 232 2.83 -5.70 -8.50
N LEU A 233 3.87 -5.63 -7.64
CA LEU A 233 5.13 -4.96 -7.95
C LEU A 233 6.31 -5.82 -7.50
N LEU A 234 7.31 -5.95 -8.37
CA LEU A 234 8.59 -6.58 -8.04
C LEU A 234 9.72 -5.60 -8.31
N THR A 235 10.50 -5.30 -7.28
CA THR A 235 11.70 -4.45 -7.40
C THR A 235 12.95 -5.27 -7.20
N LEU A 236 13.83 -5.26 -8.19
CA LEU A 236 15.05 -6.04 -8.22
C LEU A 236 16.27 -5.10 -8.19
N PHE A 237 17.11 -5.28 -7.19
CA PHE A 237 18.46 -4.72 -7.15
C PHE A 237 19.43 -5.65 -7.87
N LEU A 238 20.65 -5.18 -8.14
CA LEU A 238 21.68 -6.01 -8.73
C LEU A 238 21.85 -7.30 -7.93
N ASN A 239 21.60 -8.43 -8.56
CA ASN A 239 21.80 -9.76 -8.01
C ASN A 239 22.96 -10.45 -8.74
N ARG A 240 23.99 -10.84 -7.99
CA ARG A 240 25.17 -11.54 -8.53
C ARG A 240 24.98 -13.05 -8.59
N GLN A 241 23.91 -13.58 -8.02
CA GLN A 241 23.61 -15.01 -8.03
C GLN A 241 22.77 -15.36 -9.27
N GLN A 242 23.40 -15.86 -10.30
CA GLN A 242 22.73 -16.20 -11.57
C GLN A 242 21.55 -17.13 -11.37
N LYS A 243 21.66 -18.14 -10.51
CA LYS A 243 20.55 -19.08 -10.20
C LYS A 243 19.28 -18.39 -9.69
N GLN A 244 19.41 -17.30 -8.91
CA GLN A 244 18.24 -16.55 -8.47
C GLN A 244 17.64 -15.71 -9.61
N LEU A 245 18.48 -15.16 -10.46
CA LEU A 245 18.02 -14.39 -11.61
C LEU A 245 17.30 -15.30 -12.61
N ASP A 246 17.82 -16.51 -12.84
CA ASP A 246 17.19 -17.50 -13.71
C ASP A 246 15.83 -17.96 -13.16
N ALA A 247 15.74 -18.18 -11.85
CA ALA A 247 14.48 -18.52 -11.20
C ALA A 247 13.43 -17.38 -11.28
N ILE A 248 13.87 -16.13 -11.23
CA ILE A 248 13.00 -14.95 -11.44
C ILE A 248 12.53 -14.93 -12.89
N LYS A 249 13.43 -15.12 -13.86
CA LYS A 249 13.09 -15.14 -15.29
C LYS A 249 12.10 -16.24 -15.64
N GLU A 250 12.29 -17.43 -15.09
CA GLU A 250 11.36 -18.56 -15.27
C GLU A 250 9.92 -18.20 -14.85
N GLU A 251 9.76 -17.55 -13.72
CA GLU A 251 8.43 -17.14 -13.23
C GLU A 251 7.86 -15.94 -14.01
N LEU A 252 8.72 -15.04 -14.49
CA LEU A 252 8.31 -13.87 -15.24
C LEU A 252 7.97 -14.17 -16.72
N ALA A 253 8.43 -15.30 -17.27
CA ALA A 253 8.32 -15.64 -18.69
C ALA A 253 6.89 -15.61 -19.23
N ASN A 254 5.89 -15.88 -18.38
CA ASN A 254 4.47 -15.84 -18.74
C ASN A 254 3.80 -14.46 -18.57
N VAL A 255 4.51 -13.50 -17.99
CA VAL A 255 3.94 -12.20 -17.62
C VAL A 255 4.64 -11.04 -18.32
N VAL A 256 5.93 -11.22 -18.59
CA VAL A 256 6.79 -10.19 -19.16
C VAL A 256 7.67 -10.80 -20.24
N GLU A 257 7.85 -10.10 -21.36
CA GLU A 257 8.78 -10.50 -22.40
C GLU A 257 10.23 -10.49 -21.89
N LEU A 258 10.88 -11.66 -21.87
CA LEU A 258 12.19 -11.85 -21.22
C LEU A 258 13.28 -10.97 -21.83
N GLU A 259 13.25 -10.74 -23.15
CA GLU A 259 14.23 -9.87 -23.81
C GLU A 259 14.12 -8.41 -23.32
N LYS A 260 12.90 -7.92 -23.13
CA LYS A 260 12.66 -6.60 -22.54
C LYS A 260 13.09 -6.53 -21.08
N PHE A 261 12.79 -7.58 -20.33
CA PHE A 261 13.24 -7.70 -18.94
C PHE A 261 14.77 -7.63 -18.84
N ASP A 262 15.50 -8.40 -19.63
CA ASP A 262 16.97 -8.45 -19.57
C ASP A 262 17.60 -7.09 -19.88
N LYS A 263 17.14 -6.43 -20.95
CA LYS A 263 17.59 -5.09 -21.33
C LYS A 263 17.26 -4.04 -20.25
N ALA A 264 16.07 -4.11 -19.69
CA ALA A 264 15.64 -3.20 -18.62
C ALA A 264 16.43 -3.44 -17.32
N TYR A 265 16.64 -4.70 -16.94
CA TYR A 265 17.36 -5.05 -15.74
C TYR A 265 18.83 -4.63 -15.81
N GLU A 266 19.54 -4.97 -16.89
CA GLU A 266 20.91 -4.53 -17.10
C GLU A 266 21.03 -3.01 -17.04
N TYR A 267 20.16 -2.29 -17.74
CA TYR A 267 20.15 -0.83 -17.73
C TYR A 267 19.91 -0.25 -16.32
N ALA A 268 18.91 -0.76 -15.61
CA ALA A 268 18.49 -0.23 -14.33
C ALA A 268 19.51 -0.50 -13.22
N THR A 269 20.18 -1.66 -13.24
CA THR A 269 21.10 -2.09 -12.19
C THR A 269 22.57 -1.77 -12.45
N ARG A 270 22.91 -1.14 -13.58
CA ARG A 270 24.29 -0.77 -13.96
C ARG A 270 25.03 0.06 -12.91
N LYS A 271 24.31 0.98 -12.24
CA LYS A 271 24.90 1.84 -11.20
C LYS A 271 24.65 1.23 -9.82
N LYS A 272 25.58 1.51 -8.88
CA LYS A 272 25.40 1.14 -7.48
C LYS A 272 24.06 1.66 -6.94
N TYR A 273 23.33 0.81 -6.23
CA TYR A 273 21.97 1.05 -5.73
C TYR A 273 20.88 1.18 -6.81
N GLY A 274 21.24 1.06 -8.09
CA GLY A 274 20.25 1.00 -9.16
C GLY A 274 19.35 -0.22 -9.00
N ASN A 275 18.10 -0.06 -9.37
CA ASN A 275 17.10 -1.13 -9.27
C ASN A 275 16.08 -1.02 -10.39
N LEU A 276 15.54 -2.18 -10.78
CA LEU A 276 14.42 -2.31 -11.70
C LEU A 276 13.16 -2.61 -10.90
N THR A 277 12.13 -1.79 -11.07
CA THR A 277 10.78 -2.12 -10.61
C THR A 277 9.93 -2.53 -11.81
N ILE A 278 9.25 -3.67 -11.67
CA ILE A 278 8.30 -4.20 -12.64
C ILE A 278 6.91 -4.05 -12.03
N ASP A 279 6.03 -3.37 -12.75
CA ASP A 279 4.62 -3.25 -12.41
C ASP A 279 3.84 -4.28 -13.23
N PHE A 280 3.21 -5.26 -12.58
CA PHE A 280 2.43 -6.32 -13.22
C PHE A 280 1.00 -5.88 -13.56
N LYS A 281 0.56 -4.75 -13.02
CA LYS A 281 -0.77 -4.16 -13.26
C LYS A 281 -0.64 -2.66 -13.52
N PRO A 282 0.17 -2.24 -14.52
CA PRO A 282 0.46 -0.83 -14.74
C PRO A 282 -0.81 -0.08 -15.17
N LYS A 283 -0.90 1.19 -14.79
CA LYS A 283 -1.97 2.10 -15.29
C LYS A 283 -1.87 2.31 -16.80
N CYS A 284 -0.67 2.19 -17.33
CA CYS A 284 -0.35 2.25 -18.76
C CYS A 284 0.83 1.31 -19.04
N GLU A 285 0.84 0.63 -20.19
CA GLU A 285 1.89 -0.33 -20.58
C GLU A 285 3.30 0.29 -20.52
N THR A 286 3.46 1.54 -20.89
CA THR A 286 4.72 2.29 -20.81
C THR A 286 5.24 2.45 -19.37
N MET A 287 4.44 2.14 -18.37
CA MET A 287 4.81 2.21 -16.94
C MET A 287 5.22 0.86 -16.35
N THR A 288 5.27 -0.21 -17.16
CA THR A 288 5.63 -1.56 -16.71
C THR A 288 7.02 -1.62 -16.08
N PHE A 289 8.00 -0.93 -16.67
CA PHE A 289 9.38 -0.96 -16.19
C PHE A 289 9.83 0.40 -15.70
N ARG A 290 10.37 0.44 -14.48
CA ARG A 290 10.96 1.66 -13.90
C ARG A 290 12.34 1.38 -13.34
N LYS A 291 13.26 2.29 -13.63
CA LYS A 291 14.53 2.35 -12.94
C LYS A 291 14.40 3.31 -11.76
N ASN A 292 14.79 2.85 -10.59
CA ASN A 292 14.55 3.56 -9.34
C ASN A 292 13.04 3.87 -9.19
N LEU A 293 12.67 5.04 -8.69
CA LEU A 293 11.27 5.43 -8.53
C LEU A 293 10.71 6.20 -9.72
N ASN A 294 11.55 6.94 -10.43
CA ASN A 294 11.13 8.07 -11.26
C ASN A 294 11.60 8.01 -12.73
N GLU A 295 12.23 6.93 -13.17
CA GLU A 295 12.68 6.79 -14.57
C GLU A 295 11.95 5.63 -15.24
N LEU A 296 11.06 5.93 -16.19
CA LEU A 296 10.38 4.92 -17.03
C LEU A 296 11.34 4.37 -18.08
N ILE A 297 11.30 3.05 -18.29
CA ILE A 297 12.01 2.35 -19.36
C ILE A 297 10.96 1.95 -20.40
N ILE A 298 10.98 2.60 -21.56
CA ILE A 298 9.96 2.45 -22.59
C ILE A 298 10.59 1.74 -23.80
N PHE A 299 9.97 0.67 -24.27
CA PHE A 299 10.35 -0.02 -25.51
C PHE A 299 9.50 0.51 -26.67
N PRO A 300 10.01 0.40 -27.95
CA PRO A 300 9.36 1.01 -29.10
C PRO A 300 7.94 0.53 -29.39
N ASP A 301 7.63 -0.69 -29.01
CA ASP A 301 6.35 -1.37 -29.21
C ASP A 301 5.34 -1.14 -28.08
N MET A 302 5.77 -0.55 -26.96
CA MET A 302 4.87 -0.19 -25.86
C MET A 302 4.01 1.02 -26.23
N THR A 303 2.71 0.90 -26.03
CA THR A 303 1.73 1.95 -26.32
C THR A 303 1.03 2.43 -25.05
N CYS A 304 0.69 3.70 -24.98
CA CYS A 304 -0.15 4.27 -23.94
C CYS A 304 -1.55 4.55 -24.47
N SER A 305 -2.53 3.79 -24.00
CA SER A 305 -3.94 4.02 -24.33
C SER A 305 -4.54 5.24 -23.60
N CYS A 306 -3.85 5.76 -22.58
CA CYS A 306 -4.32 6.89 -21.78
C CYS A 306 -4.22 8.24 -22.53
N GLU A 307 -3.27 8.38 -23.45
CA GLU A 307 -3.06 9.63 -24.20
C GLU A 307 -4.12 9.93 -25.27
N LYS A 308 -5.00 8.95 -25.57
CA LYS A 308 -6.06 9.11 -26.57
C LYS A 308 -7.35 9.74 -26.04
N LYS A 309 -7.46 10.00 -24.72
CA LYS A 309 -8.68 10.56 -24.10
C LYS A 309 -8.62 12.06 -23.78
N ASP A 310 -7.47 12.70 -24.00
CA ASP A 310 -7.28 14.13 -23.72
C ASP A 310 -7.12 14.95 -25.02
N LYS A 311 -7.75 14.50 -26.14
CA LYS A 311 -7.89 15.30 -27.38
C LYS A 311 -9.34 15.57 -27.69
#